data_0804ffc1b508444c717edb3cb8000813
#
_entry.id   0804ffc1b508444c717edb3cb8000813
#
_cell.length_a   1.000
_cell.length_b   1.000
_cell.length_c   1.000
_cell.angle_alpha   90.00
_cell.angle_beta   90.00
_cell.angle_gamma   90.00
#
_symmetry.space_group_name_H-M   'P 1'
#
loop_
_entity.id
_entity.type
_entity.pdbx_description
1 polymer ?
#
loop_
_entity_poly.entity_id
_entity_poly.type
_entity_poly.pdbx_seq_one_letter_code
_entity_poly.pdbx_strand_id
1 'polypeptide(L)'
;MKRVYTAIVFSIVMLSLLGACNKEEQSVAPTIDNESLTTVTLQLTNKADTSDVVTATVDDLNSTPDFSDATLNLKANTSYSGVILLTDNSTNPATDVTAEIKERENIHLFVYTPSSDLNLGVTITDEDTNPSPGPYPVGLTYDVTTGAASTGTLNVVLRHQPNVKDGTATPGSSDLDTDFTVIIK
;
A
#
# COMPACT_ATOMS: atom_id res chain seq x y z
N MET A 1 16.67 40.18 -67.18
CA MET A 1 16.60 40.42 -65.74
C MET A 1 15.35 39.84 -65.05
N LYS A 2 14.26 39.50 -65.69
CA LYS A 2 13.03 38.96 -65.05
C LYS A 2 13.07 37.45 -64.66
N ARG A 3 13.97 36.65 -65.26
CA ARG A 3 14.04 35.18 -65.00
C ARG A 3 14.89 34.78 -63.79
N VAL A 4 15.73 35.67 -63.31
CA VAL A 4 16.61 35.36 -62.14
C VAL A 4 15.85 35.52 -60.82
N TYR A 5 14.91 36.46 -60.76
CA TYR A 5 14.10 36.69 -59.54
C TYR A 5 13.09 35.58 -59.22
N THR A 6 12.60 34.90 -60.29
CA THR A 6 11.61 33.81 -60.10
C THR A 6 12.27 32.55 -59.51
N ALA A 7 13.54 32.28 -59.77
CA ALA A 7 14.27 31.15 -59.22
C ALA A 7 14.66 31.33 -57.74
N ILE A 8 14.96 32.57 -57.33
CA ILE A 8 15.33 32.88 -55.94
C ILE A 8 14.13 32.84 -55.02
N VAL A 9 12.94 33.28 -55.45
CA VAL A 9 11.72 33.25 -54.65
C VAL A 9 11.23 31.81 -54.42
N PHE A 10 11.42 30.90 -55.40
CA PHE A 10 11.02 29.50 -55.28
C PHE A 10 11.96 28.72 -54.35
N SER A 11 13.24 29.10 -54.25
CA SER A 11 14.21 28.46 -53.35
C SER A 11 14.04 28.84 -51.86
N ILE A 12 13.50 30.04 -51.60
CA ILE A 12 13.28 30.52 -50.21
C ILE A 12 11.98 29.91 -49.62
N VAL A 13 10.99 29.60 -50.42
CA VAL A 13 9.72 28.99 -49.97
C VAL A 13 9.90 27.50 -49.63
N MET A 14 10.89 26.80 -50.18
CA MET A 14 11.11 25.37 -49.93
C MET A 14 11.97 25.08 -48.70
N LEU A 15 12.60 26.10 -48.07
CA LEU A 15 13.44 25.92 -46.87
C LEU A 15 12.70 26.18 -45.56
N SER A 16 11.41 26.57 -45.63
CA SER A 16 10.60 26.86 -44.42
C SER A 16 9.69 25.71 -43.95
N LEU A 17 9.82 24.51 -44.54
CA LEU A 17 8.95 23.34 -44.22
C LEU A 17 9.65 22.23 -43.44
N LEU A 18 10.87 22.47 -42.90
CA LEU A 18 11.60 21.52 -42.09
C LEU A 18 11.64 21.92 -40.59
N GLY A 19 10.70 22.72 -40.17
CA GLY A 19 10.58 23.09 -38.76
C GLY A 19 9.31 22.56 -38.15
N ALA A 20 9.44 21.69 -37.15
CA ALA A 20 8.44 21.26 -36.20
C ALA A 20 7.89 19.85 -36.42
N CYS A 21 8.68 18.87 -36.07
CA CYS A 21 8.18 17.73 -35.30
C CYS A 21 9.04 17.60 -34.04
N ASN A 22 8.97 18.58 -33.15
CA ASN A 22 9.14 18.30 -31.75
C ASN A 22 7.80 17.70 -31.28
N LYS A 23 7.65 16.37 -31.40
CA LYS A 23 6.82 15.66 -30.48
C LYS A 23 7.54 15.81 -29.13
N GLU A 24 7.09 16.75 -28.32
CA GLU A 24 7.21 16.59 -26.90
C GLU A 24 6.49 15.26 -26.62
N GLU A 25 7.25 14.20 -26.41
CA GLU A 25 6.74 13.06 -25.67
C GLU A 25 6.30 13.67 -24.35
N GLN A 26 4.98 13.92 -24.21
CA GLN A 26 4.39 14.04 -22.89
C GLN A 26 4.82 12.76 -22.17
N SER A 27 5.80 12.88 -21.29
CA SER A 27 6.03 11.86 -20.28
C SER A 27 4.71 11.82 -19.51
N VAL A 28 3.86 10.87 -19.87
CA VAL A 28 2.76 10.47 -19.02
C VAL A 28 3.45 10.12 -17.73
N ALA A 29 3.21 10.91 -16.68
CA ALA A 29 3.65 10.51 -15.35
C ALA A 29 3.18 9.07 -15.18
N PRO A 30 4.05 8.14 -14.72
CA PRO A 30 3.62 6.78 -14.51
C PRO A 30 2.33 6.85 -13.70
N THR A 31 1.24 6.30 -14.24
CA THR A 31 0.04 6.03 -13.47
C THR A 31 0.53 5.19 -12.32
N ILE A 32 0.42 5.73 -11.10
CA ILE A 32 0.73 4.97 -9.90
C ILE A 32 -0.44 4.00 -9.82
N ASP A 33 -0.25 2.79 -10.37
CA ASP A 33 -1.26 1.74 -10.33
C ASP A 33 -1.49 1.36 -8.86
N ASN A 34 -2.75 1.17 -8.48
CA ASN A 34 -3.11 0.54 -7.22
C ASN A 34 -2.46 -0.84 -7.16
N GLU A 35 -1.97 -1.22 -5.99
CA GLU A 35 -1.37 -2.53 -5.79
C GLU A 35 -2.40 -3.64 -6.11
N SER A 36 -1.98 -4.62 -6.91
CA SER A 36 -2.81 -5.77 -7.23
C SER A 36 -2.76 -6.75 -6.04
N LEU A 37 -3.77 -6.71 -5.17
CA LEU A 37 -3.84 -7.53 -3.95
C LEU A 37 -4.88 -8.63 -4.11
N THR A 38 -4.49 -9.88 -3.86
CA THR A 38 -5.45 -11.00 -3.77
C THR A 38 -5.57 -11.55 -2.35
N THR A 39 -4.50 -11.43 -1.55
CA THR A 39 -4.44 -12.04 -0.22
C THR A 39 -3.77 -11.09 0.76
N VAL A 40 -4.32 -10.99 1.96
CA VAL A 40 -3.71 -10.32 3.10
C VAL A 40 -3.68 -11.25 4.31
N THR A 41 -2.52 -11.37 4.95
CA THR A 41 -2.31 -12.18 6.16
C THR A 41 -1.74 -11.33 7.29
N LEU A 42 -2.38 -11.37 8.45
CA LEU A 42 -1.81 -10.88 9.71
C LEU A 42 -1.11 -12.03 10.41
N GLN A 43 0.14 -11.86 10.78
CA GLN A 43 0.89 -12.82 11.58
C GLN A 43 1.36 -12.18 12.87
N LEU A 44 0.95 -12.74 14.00
CA LEU A 44 1.27 -12.26 15.35
C LEU A 44 2.10 -13.29 16.10
N THR A 45 3.27 -12.91 16.56
CA THR A 45 4.18 -13.74 17.37
C THR A 45 4.15 -13.27 18.81
N ASN A 46 3.82 -14.15 19.75
CA ASN A 46 3.82 -13.85 21.17
C ASN A 46 5.24 -13.48 21.65
N LYS A 47 5.40 -12.30 22.25
CA LYS A 47 6.71 -11.80 22.70
C LYS A 47 7.32 -12.60 23.86
N ALA A 48 6.49 -13.28 24.64
CA ALA A 48 6.95 -14.12 25.75
C ALA A 48 7.24 -15.58 25.34
N ASP A 49 6.67 -16.03 24.20
CA ASP A 49 6.84 -17.37 23.65
C ASP A 49 6.81 -17.30 22.14
N THR A 50 7.97 -17.20 21.50
CA THR A 50 8.10 -17.04 20.06
C THR A 50 7.68 -18.26 19.24
N SER A 51 7.38 -19.40 19.87
CA SER A 51 6.76 -20.55 19.23
C SER A 51 5.23 -20.42 19.10
N ASP A 52 4.63 -19.49 19.86
CA ASP A 52 3.19 -19.17 19.80
C ASP A 52 2.97 -18.10 18.72
N VAL A 53 2.63 -18.57 17.52
CA VAL A 53 2.34 -17.72 16.34
C VAL A 53 0.88 -17.90 15.95
N VAL A 54 0.17 -16.79 15.80
CA VAL A 54 -1.23 -16.75 15.36
C VAL A 54 -1.29 -16.04 14.01
N THR A 55 -2.00 -16.64 13.06
CA THR A 55 -2.24 -16.05 11.73
C THR A 55 -3.73 -15.91 11.46
N ALA A 56 -4.09 -14.91 10.69
CA ALA A 56 -5.41 -14.77 10.07
C ALA A 56 -5.24 -14.24 8.65
N THR A 57 -6.04 -14.77 7.72
CA THR A 57 -5.92 -14.48 6.28
C THR A 57 -7.27 -14.14 5.69
N VAL A 58 -7.31 -13.14 4.82
CA VAL A 58 -8.40 -12.88 3.88
C VAL A 58 -7.87 -13.12 2.48
N ASP A 59 -8.52 -14.02 1.75
CA ASP A 59 -8.20 -14.37 0.37
C ASP A 59 -9.21 -13.78 -0.62
N ASP A 60 -8.92 -13.89 -1.92
CA ASP A 60 -9.80 -13.49 -3.03
C ASP A 60 -10.29 -12.03 -2.98
N LEU A 61 -9.45 -11.11 -2.45
CA LEU A 61 -9.79 -9.70 -2.23
C LEU A 61 -10.30 -8.97 -3.48
N ASN A 62 -9.87 -9.35 -4.67
CA ASN A 62 -10.25 -8.72 -5.94
C ASN A 62 -11.48 -9.37 -6.62
N SER A 63 -12.15 -10.31 -5.94
CA SER A 63 -13.36 -10.99 -6.43
C SER A 63 -14.44 -11.05 -5.36
N THR A 64 -14.62 -12.17 -4.70
CA THR A 64 -15.51 -12.36 -3.54
C THR A 64 -14.62 -12.73 -2.35
N PRO A 65 -14.30 -11.80 -1.45
CA PRO A 65 -13.36 -12.07 -0.37
C PRO A 65 -13.77 -13.28 0.48
N ASP A 66 -12.80 -14.16 0.74
CA ASP A 66 -12.95 -15.32 1.63
C ASP A 66 -12.43 -14.99 3.02
N PHE A 67 -13.32 -14.98 3.99
CA PHE A 67 -13.06 -14.70 5.41
C PHE A 67 -13.01 -15.96 6.28
N SER A 68 -12.99 -17.17 5.70
CA SER A 68 -13.00 -18.42 6.48
C SER A 68 -11.84 -18.52 7.46
N ASP A 69 -10.68 -17.98 7.10
CA ASP A 69 -9.46 -17.98 7.91
C ASP A 69 -9.13 -16.59 8.52
N ALA A 70 -10.07 -15.64 8.47
CA ALA A 70 -9.87 -14.25 8.93
C ALA A 70 -10.09 -14.07 10.44
N THR A 71 -9.74 -15.06 11.28
CA THR A 71 -9.95 -14.99 12.72
C THR A 71 -8.65 -15.11 13.51
N LEU A 72 -8.29 -14.06 14.25
CA LEU A 72 -7.21 -14.04 15.24
C LEU A 72 -7.70 -14.53 16.58
N ASN A 73 -7.19 -15.67 17.07
CA ASN A 73 -7.44 -16.19 18.40
C ASN A 73 -6.27 -15.84 19.31
N LEU A 74 -6.41 -14.82 20.15
CA LEU A 74 -5.36 -14.25 20.98
C LEU A 74 -5.54 -14.58 22.46
N LYS A 75 -4.42 -14.69 23.19
CA LYS A 75 -4.43 -14.83 24.66
C LYS A 75 -4.70 -13.46 25.30
N ALA A 76 -5.48 -13.44 26.37
CA ALA A 76 -5.70 -12.24 27.17
C ALA A 76 -4.40 -11.77 27.86
N ASN A 77 -4.29 -10.45 28.09
CA ASN A 77 -3.17 -9.80 28.79
C ASN A 77 -1.79 -10.17 28.22
N THR A 78 -1.70 -10.26 26.88
CA THR A 78 -0.51 -10.74 26.17
C THR A 78 -0.02 -9.69 25.18
N SER A 79 1.29 -9.64 24.94
CA SER A 79 1.91 -8.78 23.93
C SER A 79 2.45 -9.61 22.78
N TYR A 80 2.19 -9.15 21.57
CA TYR A 80 2.64 -9.77 20.33
C TYR A 80 3.44 -8.76 19.48
N SER A 81 4.40 -9.27 18.69
CA SER A 81 4.93 -8.57 17.53
C SER A 81 4.18 -9.03 16.29
N GLY A 82 3.73 -8.10 15.47
CA GLY A 82 2.94 -8.35 14.28
C GLY A 82 3.68 -7.98 13.00
N VAL A 83 3.40 -8.72 11.96
CA VAL A 83 3.73 -8.38 10.57
C VAL A 83 2.49 -8.58 9.71
N ILE A 84 2.35 -7.77 8.67
CA ILE A 84 1.35 -7.96 7.62
C ILE A 84 2.04 -8.44 6.36
N LEU A 85 1.46 -9.45 5.71
CA LEU A 85 1.95 -10.05 4.47
C LEU A 85 0.89 -9.86 3.40
N LEU A 86 1.31 -9.43 2.22
CA LEU A 86 0.45 -9.14 1.08
C LEU A 86 0.95 -9.90 -0.14
N THR A 87 0.03 -10.54 -0.85
CA THR A 87 0.38 -11.37 -2.00
C THR A 87 -0.58 -11.12 -3.16
N ASP A 88 -0.06 -11.13 -4.39
CA ASP A 88 -0.84 -11.30 -5.61
C ASP A 88 -0.71 -12.72 -6.14
N ASN A 89 -1.72 -13.54 -5.90
CA ASN A 89 -1.80 -14.93 -6.37
C ASN A 89 -2.33 -15.05 -7.82
N SER A 90 -2.69 -13.94 -8.46
CA SER A 90 -3.11 -13.95 -9.88
C SER A 90 -1.95 -14.19 -10.83
N THR A 91 -0.72 -14.05 -10.35
CA THR A 91 0.53 -14.29 -11.08
C THR A 91 1.11 -15.68 -10.78
N ASN A 92 2.01 -16.17 -11.65
CA ASN A 92 2.72 -17.45 -11.42
C ASN A 92 4.21 -17.31 -11.78
N PRO A 93 5.13 -17.32 -10.79
CA PRO A 93 4.87 -17.47 -9.35
C PRO A 93 4.08 -16.30 -8.77
N ALA A 94 3.46 -16.49 -7.60
CA ALA A 94 2.79 -15.41 -6.86
C ALA A 94 3.76 -14.26 -6.56
N THR A 95 3.28 -13.02 -6.66
CA THR A 95 4.09 -11.82 -6.38
C THR A 95 4.03 -11.46 -4.90
N ASP A 96 5.18 -11.16 -4.31
CA ASP A 96 5.28 -10.60 -2.94
C ASP A 96 5.01 -9.09 -2.98
N VAL A 97 3.77 -8.70 -2.75
CA VAL A 97 3.35 -7.30 -2.72
C VAL A 97 3.86 -6.60 -1.45
N THR A 98 4.16 -7.35 -0.37
CA THR A 98 4.75 -6.75 0.85
C THR A 98 6.09 -6.09 0.53
N ALA A 99 6.92 -6.73 -0.31
CA ALA A 99 8.19 -6.18 -0.74
C ALA A 99 8.00 -4.91 -1.59
N GLU A 100 7.00 -4.86 -2.47
CA GLU A 100 6.67 -3.69 -3.28
C GLU A 100 6.21 -2.51 -2.40
N ILE A 101 5.34 -2.76 -1.41
CA ILE A 101 4.94 -1.74 -0.42
C ILE A 101 6.17 -1.23 0.35
N LYS A 102 7.09 -2.12 0.73
CA LYS A 102 8.32 -1.71 1.43
C LYS A 102 9.22 -0.84 0.56
N GLU A 103 9.39 -1.15 -0.72
CA GLU A 103 10.15 -0.30 -1.66
C GLU A 103 9.50 1.08 -1.86
N ARG A 104 8.19 1.15 -1.69
CA ARG A 104 7.37 2.36 -1.87
C ARG A 104 6.80 2.88 -0.53
N GLU A 105 7.47 2.62 0.59
CA GLU A 105 7.02 2.97 1.94
C GLU A 105 6.69 4.46 2.11
N ASN A 106 7.36 5.33 1.35
CA ASN A 106 7.17 6.78 1.41
C ASN A 106 5.79 7.27 0.95
N ILE A 107 4.99 6.40 0.36
CA ILE A 107 3.64 6.71 -0.13
C ILE A 107 2.56 5.78 0.44
N HIS A 108 2.92 4.82 1.30
CA HIS A 108 1.99 3.86 1.88
C HIS A 108 1.88 4.00 3.40
N LEU A 109 0.68 3.77 3.94
CA LEU A 109 0.41 3.73 5.39
C LEU A 109 -0.67 2.70 5.69
N PHE A 110 -0.36 1.72 6.55
CA PHE A 110 -1.38 0.85 7.15
C PHE A 110 -2.02 1.53 8.34
N VAL A 111 -3.35 1.44 8.41
CA VAL A 111 -4.16 1.91 9.53
C VAL A 111 -4.86 0.72 10.14
N TYR A 112 -4.69 0.52 11.44
CA TYR A 112 -5.29 -0.56 12.21
C TYR A 112 -6.31 0.03 13.18
N THR A 113 -7.58 -0.33 13.04
CA THR A 113 -8.67 0.23 13.86
C THR A 113 -9.43 -0.88 14.57
N PRO A 114 -9.12 -1.17 15.85
CA PRO A 114 -9.94 -2.08 16.67
C PRO A 114 -11.34 -1.52 16.91
N SER A 115 -12.37 -2.38 16.93
CA SER A 115 -13.71 -1.98 17.37
C SER A 115 -13.72 -1.58 18.85
N SER A 116 -14.67 -0.75 19.26
CA SER A 116 -14.71 -0.13 20.59
C SER A 116 -14.85 -1.11 21.76
N ASP A 117 -15.39 -2.30 21.50
CA ASP A 117 -15.61 -3.39 22.49
C ASP A 117 -14.44 -4.39 22.53
N LEU A 118 -13.48 -4.25 21.62
CA LEU A 118 -12.31 -5.10 21.57
C LEU A 118 -11.18 -4.53 22.46
N ASN A 119 -10.76 -5.31 23.46
CA ASN A 119 -9.64 -4.94 24.33
C ASN A 119 -8.28 -5.18 23.64
N LEU A 120 -8.04 -4.48 22.53
CA LEU A 120 -6.85 -4.59 21.71
C LEU A 120 -6.22 -3.21 21.48
N GLY A 121 -4.92 -3.10 21.69
CA GLY A 121 -4.11 -1.96 21.27
C GLY A 121 -3.17 -2.35 20.13
N VAL A 122 -3.03 -1.52 19.12
CA VAL A 122 -2.06 -1.67 18.01
C VAL A 122 -1.14 -0.45 17.98
N THR A 123 0.16 -0.68 17.84
CA THR A 123 1.17 0.38 17.73
C THR A 123 2.11 0.04 16.57
N ILE A 124 2.15 0.87 15.54
CA ILE A 124 3.07 0.71 14.40
C ILE A 124 4.52 0.89 14.90
N THR A 125 5.44 0.06 14.41
CA THR A 125 6.83 0.01 14.87
C THR A 125 7.86 0.32 13.76
N ASP A 126 7.42 0.47 12.53
CA ASP A 126 8.25 0.88 11.38
C ASP A 126 7.89 2.28 10.88
N GLU A 127 8.90 2.90 10.28
CA GLU A 127 8.79 4.23 9.70
C GLU A 127 9.39 4.22 8.29
N ASP A 128 8.94 5.17 7.46
CA ASP A 128 9.46 5.42 6.12
C ASP A 128 10.74 6.30 6.16
N THR A 129 11.22 6.67 4.96
CA THR A 129 12.40 7.53 4.78
C THR A 129 12.04 8.94 4.31
N ASN A 130 10.79 9.38 4.47
CA ASN A 130 10.39 10.74 4.12
C ASN A 130 11.20 11.78 4.91
N PRO A 131 11.65 12.87 4.26
CA PRO A 131 12.34 13.96 4.95
C PRO A 131 11.38 14.72 5.89
N SER A 132 11.94 15.56 6.75
CA SER A 132 11.14 16.43 7.62
C SER A 132 9.95 17.08 6.87
N PRO A 133 8.72 17.02 7.42
CA PRO A 133 8.33 16.66 8.80
C PRO A 133 8.26 15.15 9.10
N GLY A 134 8.61 14.26 8.16
CA GLY A 134 8.76 12.82 8.42
C GLY A 134 9.98 12.52 9.32
N PRO A 135 10.37 11.21 9.51
CA PRO A 135 9.71 10.04 8.92
C PRO A 135 8.30 9.81 9.43
N TYR A 136 7.49 9.09 8.66
CA TYR A 136 6.12 8.74 9.00
C TYR A 136 5.94 7.24 9.16
N PRO A 137 4.95 6.77 9.96
CA PRO A 137 4.67 5.34 10.09
C PRO A 137 4.33 4.70 8.74
N VAL A 138 4.68 3.40 8.60
CA VAL A 138 4.31 2.57 7.45
C VAL A 138 3.28 1.52 7.85
N GLY A 139 3.58 0.72 8.88
CA GLY A 139 2.68 -0.28 9.46
C GLY A 139 2.83 -1.68 8.88
N LEU A 140 3.94 -1.99 8.21
CA LEU A 140 4.29 -3.36 7.82
C LEU A 140 4.66 -4.21 9.04
N THR A 141 5.20 -3.56 10.08
CA THR A 141 5.47 -4.14 11.39
C THR A 141 4.78 -3.34 12.50
N TYR A 142 4.26 -4.05 13.48
CA TYR A 142 3.49 -3.44 14.57
C TYR A 142 3.51 -4.30 15.83
N ASP A 143 3.25 -3.67 16.96
CA ASP A 143 3.02 -4.34 18.24
C ASP A 143 1.53 -4.42 18.52
N VAL A 144 1.10 -5.54 19.09
CA VAL A 144 -0.27 -5.76 19.59
C VAL A 144 -0.23 -6.04 21.08
N THR A 145 -1.12 -5.39 21.84
CA THR A 145 -1.36 -5.67 23.23
C THR A 145 -2.83 -6.03 23.44
N THR A 146 -3.09 -7.17 24.09
CA THR A 146 -4.44 -7.58 24.46
C THR A 146 -4.70 -7.25 25.92
N GLY A 147 -5.94 -6.83 26.23
CA GLY A 147 -6.46 -6.72 27.60
C GLY A 147 -7.22 -7.96 28.03
N ALA A 148 -8.29 -7.75 28.81
CA ALA A 148 -9.21 -8.80 29.23
C ALA A 148 -9.92 -9.47 28.05
N ALA A 149 -10.43 -10.68 28.23
CA ALA A 149 -11.19 -11.41 27.23
C ALA A 149 -12.29 -10.55 26.59
N SER A 150 -12.36 -10.56 25.28
CA SER A 150 -13.32 -9.79 24.46
C SER A 150 -13.37 -10.34 23.04
N THR A 151 -14.37 -9.95 22.26
CA THR A 151 -14.51 -10.30 20.85
C THR A 151 -14.93 -9.06 20.08
N GLY A 152 -14.35 -8.84 18.91
CA GLY A 152 -14.67 -7.72 18.06
C GLY A 152 -14.00 -7.83 16.70
N THR A 153 -13.86 -6.72 16.01
CA THR A 153 -13.19 -6.63 14.70
C THR A 153 -11.94 -5.76 14.79
N LEU A 154 -10.94 -6.10 13.97
CA LEU A 154 -9.81 -5.26 13.65
C LEU A 154 -9.93 -4.88 12.17
N ASN A 155 -10.29 -3.64 11.87
CA ASN A 155 -10.26 -3.12 10.51
C ASN A 155 -8.82 -2.78 10.12
N VAL A 156 -8.43 -3.15 8.91
CA VAL A 156 -7.10 -2.92 8.33
C VAL A 156 -7.25 -2.22 6.99
N VAL A 157 -6.68 -1.03 6.89
CA VAL A 157 -6.71 -0.21 5.66
C VAL A 157 -5.29 0.04 5.20
N LEU A 158 -4.99 -0.22 3.92
CA LEU A 158 -3.79 0.29 3.26
C LEU A 158 -4.13 1.59 2.56
N ARG A 159 -3.51 2.69 3.00
CA ARG A 159 -3.61 4.00 2.37
C ARG A 159 -2.51 4.18 1.33
N HIS A 160 -2.87 4.68 0.16
CA HIS A 160 -1.97 5.11 -0.90
C HIS A 160 -1.95 6.65 -0.96
N GLN A 161 -0.81 7.26 -0.63
CA GLN A 161 -0.66 8.69 -0.33
C GLN A 161 0.47 9.35 -1.14
N PRO A 162 0.54 9.19 -2.48
CA PRO A 162 1.62 9.74 -3.28
C PRO A 162 1.65 11.28 -3.18
N ASN A 163 2.81 11.83 -2.79
CA ASN A 163 3.06 13.27 -2.62
C ASN A 163 2.22 13.98 -1.54
N VAL A 164 1.42 13.24 -0.77
CA VAL A 164 0.52 13.82 0.26
C VAL A 164 0.61 13.10 1.61
N LYS A 165 1.51 12.11 1.76
CA LYS A 165 1.70 11.39 3.03
C LYS A 165 2.14 12.36 4.12
N ASP A 166 1.39 12.39 5.23
CA ASP A 166 1.58 13.29 6.36
C ASP A 166 1.57 12.56 7.72
N GLY A 167 1.59 11.21 7.69
CA GLY A 167 1.52 10.36 8.86
C GLY A 167 0.10 10.11 9.39
N THR A 168 -0.93 10.65 8.73
CA THR A 168 -2.33 10.44 9.08
C THR A 168 -3.07 9.55 8.07
N ALA A 169 -4.21 8.99 8.47
CA ALA A 169 -5.07 8.18 7.60
C ALA A 169 -5.86 8.99 6.56
N THR A 170 -5.85 10.32 6.64
CA THR A 170 -6.79 11.17 5.90
C THR A 170 -6.46 11.31 4.41
N PRO A 171 -5.21 11.60 3.99
CA PRO A 171 -4.92 11.87 2.59
C PRO A 171 -4.89 10.58 1.73
N GLY A 172 -5.06 10.75 0.43
CA GLY A 172 -4.92 9.69 -0.58
C GLY A 172 -6.14 8.78 -0.73
N SER A 173 -5.93 7.63 -1.38
CA SER A 173 -6.93 6.57 -1.60
C SER A 173 -6.65 5.35 -0.73
N SER A 174 -7.54 4.34 -0.78
CA SER A 174 -7.30 3.05 -0.13
C SER A 174 -7.11 1.98 -1.21
N ASP A 175 -6.05 1.16 -1.06
CA ASP A 175 -5.78 -0.02 -1.89
C ASP A 175 -6.32 -1.29 -1.22
N LEU A 176 -6.46 -1.27 0.11
CA LEU A 176 -7.08 -2.31 0.92
C LEU A 176 -7.99 -1.68 1.97
N ASP A 177 -9.14 -2.29 2.23
CA ASP A 177 -10.01 -2.03 3.38
C ASP A 177 -10.74 -3.33 3.73
N THR A 178 -10.34 -3.97 4.83
CA THR A 178 -10.87 -5.28 5.21
C THR A 178 -10.91 -5.47 6.72
N ASP A 179 -11.75 -6.38 7.19
CA ASP A 179 -11.96 -6.67 8.59
C ASP A 179 -11.46 -8.08 8.96
N PHE A 180 -10.84 -8.18 10.13
CA PHE A 180 -10.50 -9.44 10.79
C PHE A 180 -11.32 -9.62 12.05
N THR A 181 -11.85 -10.82 12.27
CA THR A 181 -12.44 -11.18 13.57
C THR A 181 -11.32 -11.39 14.59
N VAL A 182 -11.45 -10.81 15.79
CA VAL A 182 -10.50 -11.03 16.88
C VAL A 182 -11.23 -11.58 18.10
N ILE A 183 -10.73 -12.68 18.63
CA ILE A 183 -11.21 -13.33 19.85
C ILE A 183 -10.08 -13.38 20.85
N ILE A 184 -10.23 -12.62 21.94
CA ILE A 184 -9.29 -12.60 23.07
C ILE A 184 -9.86 -13.48 24.19
N LYS A 185 -9.12 -14.49 24.63
CA LYS A 185 -9.54 -15.51 25.62
C LYS A 185 -8.42 -15.93 26.58
#